data_db55f3e61449ae8e54a092a506447196
#
_entry.id   db55f3e61449ae8e54a092a506447196
#
_cell.length_a   1.000
_cell.length_b   1.000
_cell.length_c   1.000
_cell.angle_alpha   90.00
_cell.angle_beta   90.00
_cell.angle_gamma   90.00
#
_symmetry.space_group_name_H-M   'P 1'
#
loop_
_entity.id
_entity.type
_entity.pdbx_description
1 polymer ?
#
loop_
_entity_poly.entity_id
_entity_poly.type
_entity_poly.pdbx_seq_one_letter_code
_entity_poly.pdbx_strand_id
1 'polypeptide(L)' 'MRDIAKEVYEKMRVGNSAWIRPVAAKGDTVPLFQAVHDQVQQMAEEGLISVSKVERQEDGLIDAIRIQKLA' A
#
# COMPACT_ATOMS: atom_id res chain seq x y z
N MET A 1 -15.26 0.84 0.32
CA MET A 1 -13.87 1.38 0.25
C MET A 1 -13.11 0.72 -0.89
N ARG A 2 -12.34 1.48 -1.61
CA ARG A 2 -11.51 0.98 -2.71
C ARG A 2 -10.37 0.11 -2.17
N ASP A 3 -10.08 -1.03 -2.83
CA ASP A 3 -8.94 -1.86 -2.47
C ASP A 3 -7.67 -1.33 -3.18
N ILE A 4 -7.05 -0.32 -2.57
CA ILE A 4 -5.91 0.39 -3.15
C ILE A 4 -4.71 -0.54 -3.33
N ALA A 5 -4.43 -1.38 -2.34
CA ALA A 5 -3.28 -2.29 -2.39
C ALA A 5 -3.40 -3.26 -3.56
N LYS A 6 -4.58 -3.84 -3.77
CA LYS A 6 -4.83 -4.76 -4.86
C LYS A 6 -4.76 -4.07 -6.22
N GLU A 7 -5.32 -2.85 -6.33
CA GLU A 7 -5.25 -2.07 -7.57
C GLU A 7 -3.80 -1.80 -7.99
N VAL A 8 -2.97 -1.38 -7.05
CA VAL A 8 -1.54 -1.13 -7.33
C VAL A 8 -0.83 -2.43 -7.69
N TYR A 9 -1.07 -3.49 -6.91
CA TYR A 9 -0.46 -4.80 -7.16
C TYR A 9 -0.77 -5.32 -8.58
N GLU A 10 -2.00 -5.22 -9.02
CA GLU A 10 -2.43 -5.71 -10.34
C GLU A 10 -1.78 -4.95 -11.49
N LYS A 11 -1.42 -3.68 -11.29
CA LYS A 11 -0.77 -2.84 -12.30
C LYS A 11 0.75 -2.99 -12.32
N MET A 12 1.33 -3.65 -11.30
CA MET A 12 2.77 -3.82 -11.21
C MET A 12 3.23 -5.06 -11.97
N ARG A 13 4.50 -5.05 -12.36
CA ARG A 13 5.19 -6.24 -12.88
C ARG A 13 6.06 -6.84 -11.79
N VAL A 14 6.24 -8.15 -11.80
CA VAL A 14 7.13 -8.85 -10.87
C VAL A 14 8.53 -8.23 -10.91
N GLY A 15 9.08 -7.94 -9.74
CA GLY A 15 10.39 -7.30 -9.59
C GLY A 15 10.34 -5.78 -9.51
N ASN A 16 9.24 -5.15 -9.90
CA ASN A 16 9.10 -3.70 -9.82
C ASN A 16 8.63 -3.26 -8.43
N SER A 17 8.95 -2.01 -8.10
CA SER A 17 8.51 -1.36 -6.87
C SER A 17 7.53 -0.24 -7.19
N ALA A 18 6.63 0.05 -6.26
CA ALA A 18 5.69 1.16 -6.38
C ALA A 18 5.35 1.72 -5.01
N TRP A 19 4.93 2.99 -4.98
CA TRP A 19 4.40 3.64 -3.80
C TRP A 19 2.88 3.52 -3.79
N ILE A 20 2.32 3.18 -2.64
CA ILE A 20 0.88 3.21 -2.40
C ILE A 20 0.60 4.45 -1.55
N ARG A 21 -0.26 5.34 -2.04
CA ARG A 21 -0.61 6.58 -1.36
C ARG A 21 -2.12 6.80 -1.41
N PRO A 22 -2.71 7.48 -0.42
CA PRO A 22 -4.12 7.87 -0.51
C PRO A 22 -4.29 8.93 -1.60
N VAL A 23 -5.35 8.81 -2.40
CA VAL A 23 -5.68 9.75 -3.47
C VAL A 23 -6.99 10.44 -3.09
N ALA A 24 -6.91 11.69 -2.64
CA ALA A 24 -8.07 12.45 -2.17
C ALA A 24 -9.16 12.57 -3.24
N ALA A 25 -8.78 12.75 -4.50
CA ALA A 25 -9.72 12.83 -5.62
C ALA A 25 -10.55 11.57 -5.81
N LYS A 26 -10.10 10.43 -5.28
CA LYS A 26 -10.81 9.15 -5.34
C LYS A 26 -11.50 8.79 -4.02
N GLY A 27 -11.56 9.74 -3.09
CA GLY A 27 -12.20 9.54 -1.79
C GLY A 27 -11.32 8.88 -0.73
N ASP A 28 -10.03 8.71 -0.99
CA ASP A 28 -9.11 8.15 -0.02
C ASP A 28 -8.75 9.20 1.03
N THR A 29 -8.75 8.82 2.30
CA THR A 29 -8.29 9.68 3.39
C THR A 29 -7.18 8.97 4.16
N VAL A 30 -6.34 9.73 4.87
CA VAL A 30 -5.26 9.14 5.67
C VAL A 30 -5.82 8.19 6.75
N PRO A 31 -6.88 8.53 7.50
CA PRO A 31 -7.46 7.58 8.46
C PRO A 31 -7.93 6.27 7.82
N LEU A 32 -8.57 6.33 6.65
CA LEU A 32 -9.01 5.13 5.93
C LEU A 32 -7.83 4.34 5.36
N PHE A 33 -6.74 5.03 5.01
CA PHE A 33 -5.54 4.41 4.47
C PHE A 33 -4.86 3.45 5.45
N GLN A 34 -5.12 3.58 6.75
CA GLN A 34 -4.56 2.68 7.76
C GLN A 34 -5.02 1.23 7.53
N ALA A 35 -6.22 1.01 7.02
CA ALA A 35 -6.70 -0.31 6.66
C ALA A 35 -5.94 -0.91 5.47
N VAL A 36 -5.42 -0.07 4.58
CA VAL A 36 -4.60 -0.51 3.44
C VAL A 36 -3.30 -1.12 3.94
N HIS A 37 -2.72 -0.58 5.00
CA HIS A 37 -1.51 -1.14 5.60
C HIS A 37 -1.74 -2.58 6.08
N ASP A 38 -2.89 -2.88 6.68
CA ASP A 38 -3.22 -4.23 7.11
C ASP A 38 -3.34 -5.18 5.92
N GLN A 39 -3.95 -4.74 4.82
CA GLN A 39 -4.04 -5.52 3.59
C GLN A 39 -2.68 -5.79 2.98
N VAL A 40 -1.80 -4.78 2.97
CA VAL A 40 -0.42 -4.90 2.47
C VAL A 40 0.34 -5.92 3.31
N GLN A 41 0.21 -5.89 4.63
CA GLN A 41 0.86 -6.86 5.53
C GLN A 41 0.39 -8.28 5.22
N GLN A 42 -0.89 -8.47 4.99
CA GLN A 42 -1.45 -9.77 4.65
C GLN A 42 -0.90 -10.29 3.31
N MET A 43 -0.82 -9.43 2.30
CA MET A 43 -0.24 -9.79 1.00
C MET A 43 1.24 -10.15 1.14
N ALA A 44 1.97 -9.46 2.00
CA ALA A 44 3.38 -9.78 2.27
C ALA A 44 3.53 -11.15 2.95
N GLU A 45 2.64 -11.49 3.87
CA GLU A 45 2.63 -12.81 4.51
C GLU A 45 2.33 -13.92 3.51
N GLU A 46 1.53 -13.64 2.49
CA GLU A 46 1.23 -14.59 1.43
C GLU A 46 2.35 -14.73 0.38
N GLY A 47 3.41 -13.91 0.50
CA GLY A 47 4.55 -13.95 -0.41
C GLY A 47 4.32 -13.25 -1.74
N LEU A 48 3.26 -12.45 -1.86
CA LEU A 48 2.93 -11.75 -3.10
C LEU A 48 3.78 -10.49 -3.28
N ILE A 49 4.09 -9.82 -2.19
CA ILE A 49 4.85 -8.56 -2.17
C ILE A 49 5.84 -8.54 -1.02
N SER A 50 6.78 -7.60 -1.09
CA SER A 50 7.66 -7.23 0.02
C SER A 50 7.43 -5.76 0.34
N VAL A 51 7.30 -5.43 1.62
CA VAL A 51 7.18 -4.03 2.06
C VAL A 51 8.59 -3.47 2.22
N SER A 52 8.94 -2.49 1.38
CA SER A 52 10.28 -1.89 1.39
C SER A 52 10.38 -0.71 2.34
N LYS A 53 9.31 0.08 2.46
CA LYS A 53 9.31 1.27 3.31
C LYS A 53 7.88 1.65 3.68
N VAL A 54 7.71 2.18 4.89
CA VAL A 54 6.46 2.77 5.36
C VAL A 54 6.77 4.18 5.82
N GLU A 55 6.08 5.18 5.28
CA GLU A 55 6.20 6.57 5.71
C GLU A 55 5.02 6.94 6.59
N ARG A 56 5.30 7.69 7.66
CA ARG A 56 4.30 8.14 8.62
C ARG A 56 4.30 9.66 8.70
N GLN A 57 3.14 10.23 9.00
CA GLN A 57 2.99 11.64 9.32
C GLN A 57 3.48 11.93 10.75
N GLU A 58 3.53 13.21 11.11
CA GLU A 58 3.92 13.62 12.46
C GLU A 58 3.01 13.05 13.54
N ASP A 59 1.74 12.82 13.23
CA ASP A 59 0.76 12.23 14.17
C ASP A 59 0.87 10.69 14.26
N GLY A 60 1.80 10.08 13.51
CA GLY A 60 2.02 8.64 13.50
C GLY A 60 1.18 7.87 12.50
N LEU A 61 0.26 8.50 11.79
CA LEU A 61 -0.56 7.84 10.78
C LEU A 61 0.27 7.56 9.52
N ILE A 62 0.05 6.38 8.93
CA ILE A 62 0.75 5.95 7.71
C ILE A 62 0.16 6.70 6.52
N ASP A 63 1.01 7.35 5.72
CA ASP A 63 0.60 8.13 4.55
C ASP A 63 1.19 7.61 3.24
N ALA A 64 2.13 6.69 3.27
CA ALA A 64 2.70 6.07 2.08
C ALA A 64 3.33 4.73 2.43
N ILE A 65 3.22 3.77 1.51
CA ILE A 65 3.82 2.44 1.66
C ILE A 65 4.51 2.09 0.36
N ARG A 66 5.80 1.73 0.42
CA ARG A 66 6.53 1.25 -0.75
C ARG A 66 6.56 -0.27 -0.75
N ILE A 67 6.14 -0.86 -1.84
CA ILE A 67 6.11 -2.31 -2.00
C ILE A 67 6.89 -2.74 -3.24
N GLN A 68 7.34 -4.00 -3.22
CA GLN A 68 7.93 -4.66 -4.39
C GLN A 68 7.09 -5.89 -4.70
N LYS A 69 6.74 -6.09 -5.95
CA LYS A 69 5.97 -7.25 -6.37
C LYS A 69 6.89 -8.47 -6.51
N LEU A 70 6.56 -9.54 -5.78
CA LEU A 70 7.34 -10.79 -5.78
C LEU A 70 6.72 -11.88 -6.66
N ALA A 71 5.40 -11.84 -6.81
CA ALA A 71 4.70 -12.89 -7.56
C ALA A 71 3.50 -12.38 -8.35
#